data_179a8d0693332b73687ba11f45f4a1ce
#
_entry.id   179a8d0693332b73687ba11f45f4a1ce
#
_cell.length_a   1.000
_cell.length_b   1.000
_cell.length_c   1.000
_cell.angle_alpha   90.00
_cell.angle_beta   90.00
_cell.angle_gamma   90.00
#
_symmetry.space_group_name_H-M   'P 1'
#
loop_
_entity.id
_entity.type
_entity.pdbx_description
1 polymer ?
#
loop_
_entity_poly.entity_id
_entity_poly.type
_entity_poly.pdbx_seq_one_letter_code
_entity_poly.pdbx_strand_id
1 'polypeptide(L)'
;RTAIWKHIKALRQKGYKIESYTKRGYRLLEEPDLLSPLAMKQILKTDVFGKRYVYMDTTESTNLEARRLAQQGAEEGTVVVTEEQAAGRGRLSRGWYSPFGKGLWFSLILRPDFPPVEAPKCTLMAAVALTKAFHKMGLTDAGIKWPNDILVNGRKLVGILTEMSGSMEEISHIVMGIGVNVKTKQEELPEELKLIATSLAMEDIDIERTEAFRLILEELEHQYYDCLLYTSDAAD
;
A
#
# COMPACT_ATOMS: atom_id res chain seq x y z
N ARG A 1 -34.76 -3.75 -14.70
CA ARG A 1 -34.85 -2.82 -13.56
C ARG A 1 -34.32 -3.44 -12.24
N THR A 2 -34.64 -4.70 -11.97
CA THR A 2 -34.26 -5.40 -10.73
C THR A 2 -32.72 -5.56 -10.58
N ALA A 3 -31.99 -5.81 -11.68
CA ALA A 3 -30.54 -5.96 -11.65
C ALA A 3 -29.85 -4.65 -11.28
N ILE A 4 -30.22 -3.52 -11.88
CA ILE A 4 -29.67 -2.20 -11.56
C ILE A 4 -29.89 -1.85 -10.09
N TRP A 5 -31.09 -2.10 -9.56
CA TRP A 5 -31.39 -1.84 -8.14
C TRP A 5 -30.48 -2.65 -7.18
N LYS A 6 -30.20 -3.93 -7.51
CA LYS A 6 -29.27 -4.77 -6.74
C LYS A 6 -27.86 -4.16 -6.72
N HIS A 7 -27.36 -3.71 -7.89
CA HIS A 7 -26.05 -3.06 -7.97
C HIS A 7 -26.00 -1.74 -7.18
N ILE A 8 -27.03 -0.90 -7.31
CA ILE A 8 -27.11 0.35 -6.53
C ILE A 8 -27.15 0.08 -5.03
N LYS A 9 -27.89 -0.95 -4.58
CA LYS A 9 -27.91 -1.35 -3.17
C LYS A 9 -26.53 -1.81 -2.69
N ALA A 10 -25.85 -2.63 -3.49
CA ALA A 10 -24.49 -3.10 -3.17
C ALA A 10 -23.48 -1.92 -3.10
N LEU A 11 -23.54 -0.98 -4.05
CA LEU A 11 -22.72 0.21 -4.02
C LEU A 11 -22.98 1.08 -2.77
N ARG A 12 -24.24 1.28 -2.41
CA ARG A 12 -24.59 2.01 -1.16
C ARG A 12 -24.05 1.31 0.08
N GLN A 13 -24.07 -0.01 0.12
CA GLN A 13 -23.48 -0.79 1.23
C GLN A 13 -21.95 -0.63 1.31
N LYS A 14 -21.29 -0.34 0.16
CA LYS A 14 -19.86 -0.03 0.09
C LYS A 14 -19.55 1.46 0.36
N GLY A 15 -20.55 2.26 0.80
CA GLY A 15 -20.34 3.66 1.19
C GLY A 15 -20.60 4.68 0.07
N TYR A 16 -20.94 4.25 -1.16
CA TYR A 16 -21.29 5.20 -2.22
C TYR A 16 -22.59 5.93 -1.89
N LYS A 17 -22.57 7.27 -1.86
CA LYS A 17 -23.78 8.08 -1.70
C LYS A 17 -24.45 8.26 -3.05
N ILE A 18 -25.49 7.45 -3.31
CA ILE A 18 -26.23 7.46 -4.55
C ILE A 18 -27.67 7.88 -4.31
N GLU A 19 -28.10 8.94 -4.95
CA GLU A 19 -29.48 9.42 -4.91
C GLU A 19 -30.29 8.82 -6.05
N SER A 20 -31.58 8.53 -5.77
CA SER A 20 -32.51 7.97 -6.74
C SER A 20 -33.57 9.00 -7.13
N TYR A 21 -33.74 9.25 -8.41
CA TYR A 21 -34.77 10.16 -8.93
C TYR A 21 -35.85 9.39 -9.67
N THR A 22 -37.09 9.61 -9.31
CA THR A 22 -38.24 8.99 -9.98
C THR A 22 -38.23 9.37 -11.47
N LYS A 23 -38.23 8.35 -12.34
CA LYS A 23 -38.19 8.48 -13.82
C LYS A 23 -36.91 9.12 -14.41
N ARG A 24 -35.93 9.55 -13.61
CA ARG A 24 -34.68 10.20 -14.08
C ARG A 24 -33.42 9.37 -13.82
N GLY A 25 -33.53 8.27 -13.05
CA GLY A 25 -32.41 7.37 -12.78
C GLY A 25 -31.71 7.63 -11.45
N TYR A 26 -30.39 7.52 -11.45
CA TYR A 26 -29.56 7.60 -10.26
C TYR A 26 -28.46 8.65 -10.45
N ARG A 27 -28.10 9.34 -9.37
CA ARG A 27 -26.99 10.29 -9.34
C ARG A 27 -26.02 9.89 -8.24
N LEU A 28 -24.76 9.75 -8.58
CA LEU A 28 -23.67 9.59 -7.63
C LEU A 28 -23.41 10.97 -7.01
N LEU A 29 -23.47 11.05 -5.68
CA LEU A 29 -23.21 12.28 -4.92
C LEU A 29 -21.80 12.27 -4.32
N GLU A 30 -21.36 11.12 -3.81
CA GLU A 30 -20.09 10.97 -3.12
C GLU A 30 -19.57 9.54 -3.31
N GLU A 31 -18.28 9.42 -3.59
CA GLU A 31 -17.57 8.15 -3.65
C GLU A 31 -16.86 7.91 -2.31
N PRO A 32 -16.88 6.69 -1.78
CA PRO A 32 -16.08 6.36 -0.60
C PRO A 32 -14.58 6.40 -0.96
N ASP A 33 -13.74 6.73 0.02
CA ASP A 33 -12.27 6.65 -0.11
C ASP A 33 -11.82 5.19 -0.14
N LEU A 34 -12.13 4.49 -1.26
CA LEU A 34 -11.70 3.12 -1.52
C LEU A 34 -10.57 3.09 -2.54
N LEU A 35 -9.60 2.20 -2.31
CA LEU A 35 -8.48 1.96 -3.21
C LEU A 35 -8.87 1.11 -4.42
N SER A 36 -10.07 1.33 -4.97
CA SER A 36 -10.62 0.52 -6.05
C SER A 36 -9.80 0.68 -7.34
N PRO A 37 -9.78 -0.35 -8.22
CA PRO A 37 -9.06 -0.27 -9.50
C PRO A 37 -9.51 0.91 -10.37
N LEU A 38 -10.80 1.28 -10.29
CA LEU A 38 -11.34 2.39 -11.05
C LEU A 38 -10.79 3.73 -10.55
N ALA A 39 -10.80 3.95 -9.22
CA ALA A 39 -10.25 5.15 -8.61
C ALA A 39 -8.74 5.29 -8.90
N MET A 40 -7.97 4.22 -8.70
CA MET A 40 -6.53 4.25 -8.90
C MET A 40 -6.11 4.40 -10.36
N LYS A 41 -6.81 3.75 -11.30
CA LYS A 41 -6.50 3.86 -12.75
C LYS A 41 -6.57 5.30 -13.28
N GLN A 42 -7.39 6.14 -12.68
CA GLN A 42 -7.56 7.54 -13.11
C GLN A 42 -6.43 8.46 -12.66
N ILE A 43 -5.75 8.11 -11.55
CA ILE A 43 -4.80 9.00 -10.89
C ILE A 43 -3.35 8.50 -10.92
N LEU A 44 -3.11 7.19 -11.06
CA LEU A 44 -1.75 6.63 -11.13
C LEU A 44 -1.02 7.09 -12.38
N LYS A 45 0.21 7.61 -12.18
CA LYS A 45 1.11 8.10 -13.25
C LYS A 45 2.37 7.23 -13.39
N THR A 46 2.41 6.11 -12.69
CA THR A 46 3.49 5.13 -12.77
C THR A 46 3.53 4.44 -14.14
N ASP A 47 4.70 4.00 -14.60
CA ASP A 47 4.87 3.30 -15.87
C ASP A 47 4.79 1.78 -15.70
N VAL A 48 5.20 1.24 -14.55
CA VAL A 48 5.23 -0.20 -14.24
C VAL A 48 4.41 -0.52 -13.00
N PHE A 49 4.66 0.17 -11.87
CA PHE A 49 4.02 -0.14 -10.59
C PHE A 49 2.52 0.15 -10.61
N GLY A 50 1.72 -0.90 -10.36
CA GLY A 50 0.27 -0.80 -10.35
C GLY A 50 -0.41 -0.88 -11.72
N LYS A 51 0.32 -1.09 -12.83
CA LYS A 51 -0.31 -1.44 -14.12
C LYS A 51 -1.10 -2.73 -14.02
N ARG A 52 -0.57 -3.72 -13.32
CA ARG A 52 -1.34 -4.86 -12.83
C ARG A 52 -1.73 -4.59 -11.38
N TYR A 53 -3.00 -4.38 -11.15
CA TYR A 53 -3.57 -3.97 -9.88
C TYR A 53 -4.60 -4.99 -9.39
N VAL A 54 -4.33 -5.65 -8.28
CA VAL A 54 -5.19 -6.67 -7.67
C VAL A 54 -5.78 -6.10 -6.39
N TYR A 55 -7.08 -5.86 -6.41
CA TYR A 55 -7.84 -5.26 -5.31
C TYR A 55 -8.75 -6.28 -4.64
N MET A 56 -8.80 -6.24 -3.34
CA MET A 56 -9.71 -7.04 -2.50
C MET A 56 -10.33 -6.15 -1.41
N ASP A 57 -11.59 -6.42 -1.09
CA ASP A 57 -12.21 -5.75 0.07
C ASP A 57 -11.55 -6.23 1.37
N THR A 58 -11.29 -7.54 1.50
CA THR A 58 -10.63 -8.15 2.66
C THR A 58 -9.76 -9.33 2.21
N THR A 59 -8.60 -9.51 2.84
CA THR A 59 -7.75 -10.69 2.68
C THR A 59 -7.09 -11.06 4.03
N GLU A 60 -6.50 -12.24 4.14
CA GLU A 60 -5.67 -12.57 5.30
C GLU A 60 -4.42 -11.70 5.34
N SER A 61 -3.68 -11.63 4.23
CA SER A 61 -2.46 -10.83 4.09
C SER A 61 -2.15 -10.57 2.61
N THR A 62 -1.87 -9.32 2.27
CA THR A 62 -1.45 -8.94 0.92
C THR A 62 -0.13 -9.60 0.52
N ASN A 63 0.80 -9.83 1.46
CA ASN A 63 2.05 -10.57 1.19
C ASN A 63 1.79 -12.02 0.79
N LEU A 64 0.86 -12.71 1.44
CA LEU A 64 0.52 -14.09 1.08
C LEU A 64 -0.07 -14.15 -0.33
N GLU A 65 -0.97 -13.25 -0.65
CA GLU A 65 -1.58 -13.18 -1.97
C GLU A 65 -0.58 -12.77 -3.05
N ALA A 66 0.28 -11.79 -2.79
CA ALA A 66 1.34 -11.38 -3.69
C ALA A 66 2.33 -12.52 -3.96
N ARG A 67 2.71 -13.27 -2.91
CA ARG A 67 3.57 -14.47 -3.06
C ARG A 67 2.92 -15.52 -3.96
N ARG A 68 1.63 -15.82 -3.74
CA ARG A 68 0.86 -16.77 -4.57
C ARG A 68 0.85 -16.33 -6.03
N LEU A 69 0.60 -15.06 -6.29
CA LEU A 69 0.59 -14.48 -7.65
C LEU A 69 1.99 -14.50 -8.28
N ALA A 70 3.04 -14.14 -7.52
CA ALA A 70 4.41 -14.17 -8.01
C ALA A 70 4.85 -15.58 -8.44
N GLN A 71 4.47 -16.62 -7.67
CA GLN A 71 4.69 -18.04 -8.02
C GLN A 71 3.92 -18.46 -9.28
N GLN A 72 2.81 -17.80 -9.59
CA GLN A 72 2.01 -18.01 -10.81
C GLN A 72 2.51 -17.18 -12.00
N GLY A 73 3.65 -16.50 -11.87
CA GLY A 73 4.26 -15.71 -12.93
C GLY A 73 3.74 -14.28 -13.04
N ALA A 74 3.14 -13.72 -11.97
CA ALA A 74 2.79 -12.30 -11.99
C ALA A 74 4.01 -11.44 -12.28
N GLU A 75 3.82 -10.43 -13.13
CA GLU A 75 4.88 -9.54 -13.62
C GLU A 75 5.39 -8.60 -12.51
N GLU A 76 6.60 -8.09 -12.71
CA GLU A 76 7.16 -7.00 -11.90
C GLU A 76 6.20 -5.80 -11.86
N GLY A 77 6.17 -5.10 -10.74
CA GLY A 77 5.29 -3.96 -10.54
C GLY A 77 3.82 -4.32 -10.26
N THR A 78 3.48 -5.63 -10.18
CA THR A 78 2.14 -6.06 -9.75
C THR A 78 1.89 -5.59 -8.32
N VAL A 79 0.82 -4.82 -8.11
CA VAL A 79 0.38 -4.34 -6.80
C VAL A 79 -0.82 -5.15 -6.33
N VAL A 80 -0.73 -5.67 -5.12
CA VAL A 80 -1.83 -6.33 -4.39
C VAL A 80 -2.25 -5.44 -3.24
N VAL A 81 -3.49 -5.01 -3.21
CA VAL A 81 -4.01 -4.08 -2.20
C VAL A 81 -5.32 -4.57 -1.62
N THR A 82 -5.56 -4.24 -0.36
CA THR A 82 -6.82 -4.55 0.32
C THR A 82 -7.27 -3.41 1.22
N GLU A 83 -8.59 -3.36 1.49
CA GLU A 83 -9.13 -2.42 2.48
C GLU A 83 -8.91 -2.90 3.92
N GLU A 84 -8.80 -4.23 4.13
CA GLU A 84 -8.62 -4.86 5.43
C GLU A 84 -7.75 -6.10 5.35
N GLN A 85 -6.89 -6.32 6.36
CA GLN A 85 -6.22 -7.61 6.54
C GLN A 85 -6.71 -8.29 7.84
N ALA A 86 -7.27 -9.49 7.72
CA ALA A 86 -7.71 -10.28 8.87
C ALA A 86 -6.52 -10.85 9.68
N ALA A 87 -5.37 -11.07 9.04
CA ALA A 87 -4.16 -11.60 9.66
C ALA A 87 -2.90 -10.89 9.11
N GLY A 88 -2.91 -9.54 9.16
CA GLY A 88 -1.79 -8.72 8.73
C GLY A 88 -0.48 -9.13 9.43
N ARG A 89 0.63 -9.18 8.67
CA ARG A 89 1.91 -9.69 9.14
C ARG A 89 2.98 -8.61 9.19
N GLY A 90 3.76 -8.65 10.25
CA GLY A 90 5.02 -7.94 10.41
C GLY A 90 6.19 -8.90 10.59
N ARG A 91 7.38 -8.38 10.82
CA ARG A 91 8.59 -9.17 11.10
C ARG A 91 8.44 -9.96 12.40
N LEU A 92 9.16 -11.11 12.46
CA LEU A 92 9.19 -12.00 13.64
C LEU A 92 7.79 -12.45 14.07
N SER A 93 6.92 -12.73 13.11
CA SER A 93 5.54 -13.19 13.33
C SER A 93 4.66 -12.22 14.16
N ARG A 94 5.04 -10.95 14.27
CA ARG A 94 4.18 -9.93 14.88
C ARG A 94 3.02 -9.61 13.96
N GLY A 95 1.83 -9.38 14.54
CA GLY A 95 0.67 -8.89 13.79
C GLY A 95 0.85 -7.46 13.29
N TRP A 96 0.15 -7.12 12.23
CA TRP A 96 -0.02 -5.75 11.75
C TRP A 96 -1.51 -5.41 11.76
N TYR A 97 -1.92 -4.45 12.59
CA TYR A 97 -3.31 -4.01 12.68
C TYR A 97 -3.73 -3.29 11.42
N SER A 98 -4.72 -3.83 10.71
CA SER A 98 -5.10 -3.39 9.36
C SER A 98 -6.62 -3.24 9.23
N PRO A 99 -7.26 -2.30 9.94
CA PRO A 99 -8.71 -2.13 9.90
C PRO A 99 -9.19 -1.61 8.56
N PHE A 100 -10.44 -1.95 8.21
CA PHE A 100 -11.07 -1.58 6.93
C PHE A 100 -11.07 -0.07 6.70
N GLY A 101 -10.55 0.35 5.54
CA GLY A 101 -10.63 1.74 5.10
C GLY A 101 -9.79 2.74 5.89
N LYS A 102 -8.83 2.29 6.72
CA LYS A 102 -8.06 3.17 7.61
C LYS A 102 -6.61 3.41 7.20
N GLY A 103 -6.09 2.57 6.33
CA GLY A 103 -4.69 2.67 5.92
C GLY A 103 -4.46 2.21 4.49
N LEU A 104 -3.18 2.10 4.13
CA LEU A 104 -2.73 1.50 2.89
C LEU A 104 -2.11 0.16 3.24
N TRP A 105 -2.79 -0.92 2.89
CA TRP A 105 -2.36 -2.29 3.12
C TRP A 105 -2.10 -2.92 1.77
N PHE A 106 -0.82 -2.96 1.35
CA PHE A 106 -0.49 -3.44 0.02
C PHE A 106 0.84 -4.18 -0.03
N SER A 107 1.03 -4.94 -1.09
CA SER A 107 2.29 -5.61 -1.41
C SER A 107 2.63 -5.39 -2.88
N LEU A 108 3.91 -5.17 -3.15
CA LEU A 108 4.49 -4.99 -4.47
C LEU A 108 5.32 -6.22 -4.81
N ILE A 109 5.20 -6.74 -6.03
CA ILE A 109 6.04 -7.80 -6.57
C ILE A 109 7.16 -7.18 -7.38
N LEU A 110 8.41 -7.51 -7.02
CA LEU A 110 9.62 -7.08 -7.71
C LEU A 110 10.38 -8.31 -8.26
N ARG A 111 11.06 -8.11 -9.40
CA ARG A 111 11.91 -9.12 -10.05
C ARG A 111 13.25 -8.51 -10.46
N PRO A 112 14.04 -8.05 -9.47
CA PRO A 112 15.30 -7.40 -9.76
C PRO A 112 16.33 -8.40 -10.31
N ASP A 113 17.18 -7.90 -11.21
CA ASP A 113 18.31 -8.63 -11.76
C ASP A 113 19.61 -8.21 -11.04
N PHE A 114 19.66 -8.47 -9.73
CA PHE A 114 20.86 -8.31 -8.91
C PHE A 114 21.01 -9.48 -7.93
N PRO A 115 22.22 -9.71 -7.36
CA PRO A 115 22.48 -10.84 -6.47
C PRO A 115 21.60 -10.83 -5.21
N PRO A 116 21.21 -11.99 -4.65
CA PRO A 116 20.38 -12.10 -3.45
C PRO A 116 20.92 -11.36 -2.21
N VAL A 117 22.23 -11.17 -2.11
CA VAL A 117 22.88 -10.41 -1.04
C VAL A 117 22.43 -8.94 -1.02
N GLU A 118 21.96 -8.42 -2.14
CA GLU A 118 21.48 -7.03 -2.29
C GLU A 118 20.00 -6.85 -1.97
N ALA A 119 19.22 -7.93 -1.83
CA ALA A 119 17.80 -7.86 -1.55
C ALA A 119 17.41 -6.97 -0.35
N PRO A 120 18.20 -6.88 0.75
CA PRO A 120 17.92 -5.95 1.84
C PRO A 120 17.89 -4.48 1.41
N LYS A 121 18.56 -4.10 0.32
CA LYS A 121 18.53 -2.72 -0.23
C LYS A 121 17.13 -2.31 -0.63
N CYS A 122 16.27 -3.26 -1.09
CA CYS A 122 14.88 -2.96 -1.41
C CYS A 122 14.09 -2.42 -0.22
N THR A 123 14.33 -2.94 0.99
CA THR A 123 13.65 -2.45 2.20
C THR A 123 14.07 -1.02 2.51
N LEU A 124 15.36 -0.72 2.39
CA LEU A 124 15.88 0.62 2.63
C LEU A 124 15.42 1.61 1.55
N MET A 125 15.45 1.21 0.29
CA MET A 125 14.91 1.98 -0.83
C MET A 125 13.44 2.33 -0.60
N ALA A 126 12.62 1.36 -0.20
CA ALA A 126 11.21 1.61 0.11
C ALA A 126 11.03 2.60 1.28
N ALA A 127 11.86 2.48 2.33
CA ALA A 127 11.79 3.43 3.45
C ALA A 127 12.15 4.86 3.01
N VAL A 128 13.14 5.02 2.12
CA VAL A 128 13.51 6.33 1.53
C VAL A 128 12.37 6.87 0.66
N ALA A 129 11.81 6.04 -0.23
CA ALA A 129 10.69 6.43 -1.10
C ALA A 129 9.47 6.91 -0.28
N LEU A 130 9.08 6.13 0.73
CA LEU A 130 7.98 6.48 1.62
C LEU A 130 8.22 7.80 2.37
N THR A 131 9.44 7.99 2.91
CA THR A 131 9.80 9.24 3.60
C THR A 131 9.71 10.44 2.66
N LYS A 132 10.20 10.31 1.41
CA LYS A 132 10.06 11.36 0.39
C LYS A 132 8.60 11.64 0.04
N ALA A 133 7.76 10.60 -0.09
CA ALA A 133 6.34 10.76 -0.31
C ALA A 133 5.67 11.51 0.85
N PHE A 134 6.00 11.19 2.10
CA PHE A 134 5.47 11.90 3.26
C PHE A 134 5.91 13.36 3.32
N HIS A 135 7.16 13.68 2.97
CA HIS A 135 7.59 15.07 2.84
C HIS A 135 6.76 15.85 1.79
N LYS A 136 6.43 15.22 0.66
CA LYS A 136 5.52 15.81 -0.35
C LYS A 136 4.09 16.01 0.18
N MET A 137 3.65 15.21 1.15
CA MET A 137 2.37 15.38 1.84
C MET A 137 2.41 16.43 2.96
N GLY A 138 3.58 17.01 3.24
CA GLY A 138 3.78 18.00 4.30
C GLY A 138 4.25 17.43 5.65
N LEU A 139 4.45 16.11 5.76
CA LEU A 139 4.95 15.45 6.98
C LEU A 139 6.49 15.40 6.95
N THR A 140 7.16 16.44 7.43
CA THR A 140 8.62 16.58 7.38
C THR A 140 9.36 15.84 8.48
N ASP A 141 8.69 15.49 9.60
CA ASP A 141 9.27 14.86 10.78
C ASP A 141 9.29 13.32 10.70
N ALA A 142 8.88 12.76 9.55
CA ALA A 142 8.95 11.32 9.31
C ALA A 142 10.41 10.87 9.21
N GLY A 143 10.82 9.95 10.08
CA GLY A 143 12.18 9.43 10.14
C GLY A 143 12.25 7.90 10.00
N ILE A 144 13.30 7.42 9.32
CA ILE A 144 13.55 5.99 9.14
C ILE A 144 14.13 5.39 10.42
N LYS A 145 13.40 4.44 11.01
CA LYS A 145 13.94 3.54 12.04
C LYS A 145 14.38 2.25 11.37
N TRP A 146 15.69 2.14 11.21
CA TRP A 146 16.31 0.97 10.61
C TRP A 146 15.88 -0.33 11.32
N PRO A 147 15.63 -1.44 10.59
CA PRO A 147 15.81 -1.56 9.13
C PRO A 147 14.53 -1.33 8.33
N ASN A 148 13.33 -1.22 8.91
CA ASN A 148 12.08 -1.43 8.17
C ASN A 148 10.87 -0.64 8.68
N ASP A 149 11.05 0.34 9.52
CA ASP A 149 9.96 1.14 10.09
C ASP A 149 10.15 2.62 9.77
N ILE A 150 9.04 3.37 9.65
CA ILE A 150 9.06 4.82 9.63
C ILE A 150 8.31 5.30 10.86
N LEU A 151 8.92 6.21 11.60
CA LEU A 151 8.37 6.79 12.81
C LEU A 151 8.14 8.29 12.63
N VAL A 152 7.17 8.81 13.37
CA VAL A 152 6.96 10.23 13.62
C VAL A 152 6.89 10.41 15.15
N ASN A 153 7.72 11.29 15.70
CA ASN A 153 7.78 11.53 17.16
C ASN A 153 7.90 10.23 17.99
N GLY A 154 8.68 9.26 17.51
CA GLY A 154 8.92 7.98 18.16
C GLY A 154 7.78 6.96 17.99
N ARG A 155 6.66 7.31 17.35
CA ARG A 155 5.50 6.43 17.10
C ARG A 155 5.53 5.91 15.66
N LYS A 156 5.12 4.66 15.48
CA LYS A 156 5.21 3.95 14.20
C LYS A 156 4.07 4.36 13.25
N LEU A 157 4.46 4.92 12.11
CA LEU A 157 3.58 5.27 11.00
C LEU A 157 3.52 4.15 9.95
N VAL A 158 4.69 3.55 9.64
CA VAL A 158 4.84 2.55 8.59
C VAL A 158 5.60 1.33 9.08
N GLY A 159 5.19 0.15 8.58
CA GLY A 159 5.98 -1.08 8.63
C GLY A 159 6.20 -1.64 7.23
N ILE A 160 7.42 -2.09 6.95
CA ILE A 160 7.80 -2.72 5.69
C ILE A 160 8.19 -4.17 5.98
N LEU A 161 7.66 -5.12 5.20
CA LEU A 161 7.99 -6.53 5.29
C LEU A 161 8.40 -7.05 3.91
N THR A 162 9.70 -7.18 3.70
CA THR A 162 10.26 -7.70 2.45
C THR A 162 10.58 -9.18 2.60
N GLU A 163 10.06 -10.00 1.70
CA GLU A 163 10.24 -11.45 1.64
C GLU A 163 10.76 -11.83 0.26
N MET A 164 11.93 -12.46 0.21
CA MET A 164 12.58 -12.91 -1.03
C MET A 164 12.33 -14.39 -1.26
N SER A 165 12.20 -14.78 -2.52
CA SER A 165 12.19 -16.16 -3.01
C SER A 165 13.19 -16.29 -4.15
N GLY A 166 13.94 -17.38 -4.16
CA GLY A 166 14.98 -17.65 -5.17
C GLY A 166 15.96 -18.70 -4.70
N SER A 167 17.11 -18.77 -5.35
CA SER A 167 18.25 -19.61 -4.99
C SER A 167 19.33 -18.79 -4.27
N MET A 168 20.50 -19.38 -4.05
CA MET A 168 21.67 -18.64 -3.53
C MET A 168 22.30 -17.72 -4.59
N GLU A 169 22.00 -17.94 -5.86
CA GLU A 169 22.62 -17.25 -7.00
C GLU A 169 21.65 -16.25 -7.67
N GLU A 170 20.32 -16.47 -7.56
CA GLU A 170 19.33 -15.72 -8.32
C GLU A 170 18.06 -15.44 -7.51
N ILE A 171 17.53 -14.25 -7.66
CA ILE A 171 16.23 -13.84 -7.11
C ILE A 171 15.13 -14.21 -8.10
N SER A 172 14.21 -15.09 -7.70
CA SER A 172 13.00 -15.35 -8.48
C SER A 172 12.02 -14.18 -8.39
N HIS A 173 11.78 -13.70 -7.18
CA HIS A 173 10.95 -12.53 -6.91
C HIS A 173 11.15 -12.04 -5.47
N ILE A 174 10.82 -10.77 -5.27
CA ILE A 174 10.69 -10.15 -3.94
C ILE A 174 9.23 -9.72 -3.77
N VAL A 175 8.64 -10.05 -2.63
CA VAL A 175 7.36 -9.50 -2.19
C VAL A 175 7.63 -8.46 -1.12
N MET A 176 7.30 -7.22 -1.39
CA MET A 176 7.47 -6.09 -0.50
C MET A 176 6.12 -5.66 0.05
N GLY A 177 5.80 -6.09 1.27
CA GLY A 177 4.60 -5.65 1.99
C GLY A 177 4.84 -4.32 2.68
N ILE A 178 3.87 -3.42 2.53
CA ILE A 178 3.91 -2.09 3.11
C ILE A 178 2.56 -1.82 3.78
N GLY A 179 2.62 -1.49 5.08
CA GLY A 179 1.46 -1.03 5.85
C GLY A 179 1.67 0.43 6.27
N VAL A 180 0.78 1.33 5.84
CA VAL A 180 0.79 2.75 6.22
C VAL A 180 -0.49 3.09 6.96
N ASN A 181 -0.38 3.60 8.16
CA ASN A 181 -1.53 4.13 8.90
C ASN A 181 -1.91 5.51 8.35
N VAL A 182 -3.13 5.68 7.82
CA VAL A 182 -3.57 6.94 7.20
C VAL A 182 -4.67 7.63 7.99
N LYS A 183 -5.86 7.04 8.06
CA LYS A 183 -7.07 7.65 8.65
C LYS A 183 -7.39 7.12 10.06
N THR A 184 -6.58 6.24 10.64
CA THR A 184 -6.82 5.69 11.99
C THR A 184 -6.68 6.79 13.03
N LYS A 185 -7.65 6.90 13.94
CA LYS A 185 -7.62 7.84 15.06
C LYS A 185 -7.13 7.16 16.34
N GLN A 186 -6.68 7.96 17.31
CA GLN A 186 -6.14 7.46 18.58
C GLN A 186 -7.12 6.52 19.32
N GLU A 187 -8.42 6.86 19.33
CA GLU A 187 -9.46 6.08 19.99
C GLU A 187 -9.79 4.76 19.28
N GLU A 188 -9.45 4.63 18.01
CA GLU A 188 -9.69 3.43 17.20
C GLU A 188 -8.56 2.40 17.32
N LEU A 189 -7.41 2.79 17.88
CA LEU A 189 -6.28 1.89 18.10
C LEU A 189 -6.54 0.94 19.27
N PRO A 190 -6.13 -0.35 19.15
CA PRO A 190 -5.99 -1.23 20.31
C PRO A 190 -5.13 -0.60 21.40
N GLU A 191 -5.43 -0.86 22.69
CA GLU A 191 -4.74 -0.23 23.83
C GLU A 191 -3.21 -0.38 23.75
N GLU A 192 -2.72 -1.56 23.36
CA GLU A 192 -1.30 -1.86 23.22
C GLU A 192 -0.61 -1.06 22.11
N LEU A 193 -1.36 -0.50 21.14
CA LEU A 193 -0.81 0.28 20.04
C LEU A 193 -0.90 1.79 20.28
N LYS A 194 -1.72 2.27 21.18
CA LYS A 194 -1.98 3.71 21.40
C LYS A 194 -0.73 4.55 21.68
N LEU A 195 0.26 3.96 22.37
CA LEU A 195 1.50 4.66 22.74
C LEU A 195 2.62 4.51 21.72
N ILE A 196 2.51 3.52 20.81
CA ILE A 196 3.61 3.14 19.90
C ILE A 196 3.29 3.31 18.43
N ALA A 197 2.02 3.59 18.07
CA ALA A 197 1.59 3.80 16.70
C ALA A 197 1.05 5.21 16.50
N THR A 198 1.16 5.69 15.26
CA THR A 198 0.54 6.93 14.78
C THR A 198 -0.03 6.72 13.37
N SER A 199 -0.70 7.74 12.83
CA SER A 199 -1.24 7.78 11.47
C SER A 199 -1.06 9.17 10.88
N LEU A 200 -1.22 9.32 9.56
CA LEU A 200 -1.20 10.65 8.92
C LEU A 200 -2.25 11.57 9.54
N ALA A 201 -3.46 11.08 9.80
CA ALA A 201 -4.53 11.87 10.43
C ALA A 201 -4.20 12.30 11.88
N MET A 202 -3.42 11.50 12.63
CA MET A 202 -2.97 11.84 13.98
C MET A 202 -1.79 12.84 13.99
N GLU A 203 -1.12 12.99 12.86
CA GLU A 203 -0.06 13.97 12.63
C GLU A 203 -0.58 15.18 11.81
N ASP A 204 -1.89 15.44 11.85
CA ASP A 204 -2.59 16.57 11.22
C ASP A 204 -2.44 16.64 9.69
N ILE A 205 -2.15 15.51 9.03
CA ILE A 205 -2.14 15.40 7.56
C ILE A 205 -3.50 14.91 7.09
N ASP A 206 -4.29 15.82 6.53
CA ASP A 206 -5.57 15.51 5.91
C ASP A 206 -5.38 15.24 4.41
N ILE A 207 -5.34 13.96 4.05
CA ILE A 207 -5.14 13.49 2.69
C ILE A 207 -6.04 12.28 2.40
N GLU A 208 -6.61 12.21 1.19
CA GLU A 208 -7.32 11.01 0.74
C GLU A 208 -6.35 9.85 0.56
N ARG A 209 -6.79 8.63 0.92
CA ARG A 209 -5.93 7.43 0.81
C ARG A 209 -5.49 7.15 -0.62
N THR A 210 -6.36 7.41 -1.59
CA THR A 210 -6.04 7.28 -3.02
C THR A 210 -4.90 8.20 -3.42
N GLU A 211 -4.91 9.45 -2.97
CA GLU A 211 -3.85 10.42 -3.27
C GLU A 211 -2.54 10.09 -2.53
N ALA A 212 -2.61 9.69 -1.26
CA ALA A 212 -1.45 9.21 -0.52
C ALA A 212 -0.83 7.98 -1.20
N PHE A 213 -1.66 7.05 -1.68
CA PHE A 213 -1.21 5.85 -2.36
C PHE A 213 -0.55 6.16 -3.71
N ARG A 214 -1.12 7.09 -4.48
CA ARG A 214 -0.53 7.57 -5.72
C ARG A 214 0.89 8.11 -5.49
N LEU A 215 1.05 9.05 -4.56
CA LEU A 215 2.35 9.65 -4.24
C LEU A 215 3.37 8.60 -3.79
N ILE A 216 2.95 7.62 -2.99
CA ILE A 216 3.81 6.53 -2.52
C ILE A 216 4.25 5.64 -3.68
N LEU A 217 3.34 5.21 -4.57
CA LEU A 217 3.69 4.35 -5.70
C LEU A 217 4.60 5.04 -6.69
N GLU A 218 4.38 6.33 -6.97
CA GLU A 218 5.26 7.14 -7.82
C GLU A 218 6.68 7.25 -7.24
N GLU A 219 6.83 7.50 -5.93
CA GLU A 219 8.14 7.54 -5.29
C GLU A 219 8.82 6.16 -5.23
N LEU A 220 8.05 5.10 -4.97
CA LEU A 220 8.59 3.74 -4.97
C LEU A 220 9.15 3.36 -6.35
N GLU A 221 8.41 3.66 -7.43
CA GLU A 221 8.86 3.40 -8.79
C GLU A 221 10.11 4.21 -9.14
N HIS A 222 10.11 5.51 -8.86
CA HIS A 222 11.25 6.39 -9.09
C HIS A 222 12.51 5.91 -8.34
N GLN A 223 12.39 5.60 -7.02
CA GLN A 223 13.54 5.15 -6.24
C GLN A 223 14.03 3.76 -6.68
N TYR A 224 13.13 2.88 -7.13
CA TYR A 224 13.49 1.55 -7.58
C TYR A 224 14.26 1.59 -8.90
N TYR A 225 13.76 2.27 -9.91
CA TYR A 225 14.40 2.31 -11.24
C TYR A 225 15.57 3.26 -11.28
N ASP A 226 15.47 4.47 -10.73
CA ASP A 226 16.51 5.49 -10.89
C ASP A 226 17.67 5.35 -9.89
N CYS A 227 17.38 4.84 -8.68
CA CYS A 227 18.39 4.80 -7.63
C CYS A 227 18.90 3.38 -7.34
N LEU A 228 18.05 2.36 -7.42
CA LEU A 228 18.47 1.00 -7.06
C LEU A 228 19.01 0.24 -8.28
N LEU A 229 18.34 0.28 -9.44
CA LEU A 229 18.77 -0.45 -10.61
C LEU A 229 19.89 0.29 -11.39
N TYR A 230 19.75 1.62 -11.55
CA TYR A 230 20.75 2.39 -12.32
C TYR A 230 22.13 2.45 -11.65
N THR A 231 22.22 2.42 -10.32
CA THR A 231 23.52 2.41 -9.63
C THR A 231 24.23 1.07 -9.66
N SER A 232 23.56 -0.04 -9.98
CA SER A 232 24.21 -1.33 -10.18
C SER A 232 24.96 -1.42 -11.50
N ASP A 233 24.47 -0.74 -12.55
CA ASP A 233 25.14 -0.69 -13.88
C ASP A 233 26.36 0.24 -13.92
N ALA A 234 26.50 1.15 -12.95
CA ALA A 234 27.61 2.10 -12.90
C ALA A 234 28.83 1.61 -12.11
N ALA A 235 28.78 0.38 -11.58
CA ALA A 235 29.84 -0.23 -10.75
C ALA A 235 30.72 -1.23 -11.53
N ASP A 236 30.48 -1.43 -12.83
CA ASP A 236 31.32 -2.14 -13.80
C ASP A 236 32.10 -1.13 -14.66
#